data_1575730c68434bbba5f6e8185348b463
#
_entry.id   1575730c68434bbba5f6e8185348b463
#
_cell.length_a   1.000
_cell.length_b   1.000
_cell.length_c   1.000
_cell.angle_alpha   90.00
_cell.angle_beta   90.00
_cell.angle_gamma   90.00
#
_symmetry.space_group_name_H-M   'P 1'
#
loop_
_entity.id
_entity.type
_entity.pdbx_description
1 polymer ?
#
loop_
_entity_poly.entity_id
_entity_poly.type
_entity_poly.pdbx_seq_one_letter_code
_entity_poly.pdbx_strand_id
1 'polypeptide(L)'
;MTCDFLGLHEGDTALLCMSLDYIAGKMMVVRSLVRGLRLITVEPSGRPLAGVARQLDFAAMVPMQVWNSLQVAEERERLMTIGNLIIGGGAIDDRLAHELAGFPNRVWSTYGMTETLSHIALRRLSGPGATEWYTPLPGVGLSLTADSCLVIDAPAVHDGRLVTNDIAEMAPDGRFKILGRKDNVICSGGLKIQAEEVERLLRAHLREPFIITKRRDEKFGEVVVLLTESDVDAARDVCQRVLPKYWQPRAYVHTDRIPLTETGKPARKQAETMVQNPSR
;
A
#
# COMPACT_ATOMS: atom_id res chain seq x y z
N MET A 1 -16.74 -7.48 -12.47
CA MET A 1 -15.56 -6.62 -12.66
C MET A 1 -14.24 -7.32 -12.32
N THR A 2 -13.89 -7.56 -11.01
CA THR A 2 -12.58 -8.17 -10.66
C THR A 2 -12.35 -9.53 -11.30
N CYS A 3 -13.33 -10.46 -11.19
CA CYS A 3 -13.20 -11.79 -11.76
C CYS A 3 -13.06 -11.77 -13.29
N ASP A 4 -13.77 -10.88 -13.96
CA ASP A 4 -13.68 -10.72 -15.42
C ASP A 4 -12.32 -10.14 -15.81
N PHE A 5 -11.84 -9.12 -15.10
CA PHE A 5 -10.51 -8.53 -15.32
C PHE A 5 -9.38 -9.56 -15.16
N LEU A 6 -9.49 -10.43 -14.15
CA LEU A 6 -8.48 -11.45 -13.85
C LEU A 6 -8.66 -12.73 -14.70
N GLY A 7 -9.77 -12.86 -15.44
CA GLY A 7 -10.09 -14.07 -16.21
C GLY A 7 -10.36 -15.29 -15.31
N LEU A 8 -11.07 -15.10 -14.20
CA LEU A 8 -11.46 -16.21 -13.31
C LEU A 8 -12.74 -16.87 -13.82
N HIS A 9 -12.78 -18.19 -13.75
CA HIS A 9 -13.87 -19.03 -14.24
C HIS A 9 -14.50 -19.85 -13.11
N GLU A 10 -15.68 -20.38 -13.37
CA GLU A 10 -16.32 -21.35 -12.49
C GLU A 10 -15.42 -22.57 -12.27
N GLY A 11 -15.32 -23.01 -11.01
CA GLY A 11 -14.47 -24.14 -10.61
C GLY A 11 -13.03 -23.78 -10.29
N ASP A 12 -12.55 -22.56 -10.60
CA ASP A 12 -11.22 -22.11 -10.19
C ASP A 12 -11.08 -22.11 -8.66
N THR A 13 -9.89 -22.44 -8.17
CA THR A 13 -9.58 -22.48 -6.74
C THR A 13 -9.18 -21.11 -6.21
N ALA A 14 -9.80 -20.68 -5.11
CA ALA A 14 -9.51 -19.39 -4.47
C ALA A 14 -9.14 -19.59 -2.99
N LEU A 15 -8.13 -18.87 -2.51
CA LEU A 15 -7.68 -18.92 -1.11
C LEU A 15 -8.32 -17.81 -0.28
N LEU A 16 -9.06 -18.18 0.78
CA LEU A 16 -9.47 -17.28 1.85
C LEU A 16 -8.52 -17.42 3.02
N CYS A 17 -7.70 -16.40 3.23
CA CYS A 17 -6.68 -16.35 4.29
C CYS A 17 -6.75 -15.06 5.13
N MET A 18 -7.86 -14.32 5.00
CA MET A 18 -8.12 -13.08 5.72
C MET A 18 -9.39 -13.21 6.56
N SER A 19 -9.43 -12.54 7.73
CA SER A 19 -10.61 -12.53 8.59
C SER A 19 -11.84 -11.98 7.85
N LEU A 20 -13.00 -12.58 8.11
CA LEU A 20 -14.30 -12.11 7.64
C LEU A 20 -14.79 -10.84 8.39
N ASP A 21 -14.09 -10.40 9.42
CA ASP A 21 -14.37 -9.11 10.07
C ASP A 21 -14.06 -7.94 9.12
N TYR A 22 -13.11 -8.14 8.22
CA TYR A 22 -12.69 -7.13 7.25
C TYR A 22 -13.30 -7.35 5.87
N ILE A 23 -13.49 -6.23 5.16
CA ILE A 23 -14.10 -6.24 3.81
C ILE A 23 -13.33 -7.14 2.82
N ALA A 24 -12.01 -7.23 2.94
CA ALA A 24 -11.19 -8.05 2.06
C ALA A 24 -11.54 -9.54 2.14
N GLY A 25 -11.72 -10.09 3.35
CA GLY A 25 -12.17 -11.47 3.55
C GLY A 25 -13.59 -11.68 3.04
N LYS A 26 -14.53 -10.76 3.37
CA LYS A 26 -15.92 -10.82 2.86
C LYS A 26 -15.97 -10.84 1.35
N MET A 27 -15.15 -10.04 0.68
CA MET A 27 -15.11 -9.98 -0.79
C MET A 27 -14.53 -11.25 -1.43
N MET A 28 -13.72 -12.03 -0.73
CA MET A 28 -13.31 -13.35 -1.23
C MET A 28 -14.49 -14.32 -1.27
N VAL A 29 -15.32 -14.33 -0.23
CA VAL A 29 -16.54 -15.13 -0.21
C VAL A 29 -17.52 -14.67 -1.29
N VAL A 30 -17.77 -13.37 -1.42
CA VAL A 30 -18.67 -12.82 -2.46
C VAL A 30 -18.20 -13.20 -3.86
N ARG A 31 -16.90 -13.03 -4.16
CA ARG A 31 -16.34 -13.42 -5.47
C ARG A 31 -16.50 -14.91 -5.74
N SER A 32 -16.28 -15.75 -4.73
CA SER A 32 -16.42 -17.20 -4.86
C SER A 32 -17.86 -17.60 -5.12
N LEU A 33 -18.84 -17.01 -4.42
CA LEU A 33 -20.25 -17.27 -4.64
C LEU A 33 -20.72 -16.81 -6.03
N VAL A 34 -20.36 -15.58 -6.43
CA VAL A 34 -20.80 -14.98 -7.69
C VAL A 34 -20.18 -15.67 -8.91
N ARG A 35 -18.92 -16.12 -8.79
CA ARG A 35 -18.19 -16.75 -9.91
C ARG A 35 -18.17 -18.27 -9.87
N GLY A 36 -18.70 -18.91 -8.80
CA GLY A 36 -18.64 -20.37 -8.64
C GLY A 36 -17.22 -20.87 -8.37
N LEU A 37 -16.38 -20.10 -7.62
CA LEU A 37 -15.03 -20.53 -7.30
C LEU A 37 -15.04 -21.56 -6.16
N ARG A 38 -14.10 -22.48 -6.17
CA ARG A 38 -13.86 -23.42 -5.06
C ARG A 38 -13.02 -22.74 -3.99
N LEU A 39 -13.67 -22.32 -2.90
CA LEU A 39 -13.01 -21.60 -1.81
C LEU A 39 -12.26 -22.57 -0.90
N ILE A 40 -10.95 -22.34 -0.77
CA ILE A 40 -10.08 -23.00 0.19
C ILE A 40 -9.88 -22.03 1.35
N THR A 41 -10.18 -22.47 2.56
CA THR A 41 -10.08 -21.64 3.76
C THR A 41 -8.88 -22.07 4.60
N VAL A 42 -8.14 -21.10 5.09
CA VAL A 42 -7.09 -21.28 6.11
C VAL A 42 -7.29 -20.26 7.22
N GLU A 43 -6.81 -20.57 8.41
CA GLU A 43 -6.83 -19.63 9.52
C GLU A 43 -6.04 -18.35 9.16
N PRO A 44 -6.62 -17.15 9.40
CA PRO A 44 -5.91 -15.90 9.18
C PRO A 44 -4.62 -15.84 9.97
N SER A 45 -3.51 -15.70 9.27
CA SER A 45 -2.19 -15.65 9.87
C SER A 45 -1.24 -14.78 9.05
N GLY A 46 -0.07 -14.48 9.61
CA GLY A 46 1.00 -13.80 8.86
C GLY A 46 1.66 -14.66 7.78
N ARG A 47 1.41 -15.97 7.76
CA ARG A 47 1.97 -16.95 6.80
C ARG A 47 0.89 -17.91 6.32
N PRO A 48 -0.07 -17.44 5.54
CA PRO A 48 -1.26 -18.22 5.18
C PRO A 48 -0.99 -19.38 4.21
N LEU A 49 0.17 -19.41 3.57
CA LEU A 49 0.56 -20.46 2.65
C LEU A 49 1.21 -21.67 3.35
N ALA A 50 1.51 -21.56 4.64
CA ALA A 50 2.01 -22.70 5.41
C ALA A 50 0.98 -23.85 5.39
N GLY A 51 1.39 -25.02 4.88
CA GLY A 51 0.50 -26.19 4.77
C GLY A 51 -0.50 -26.20 3.60
N VAL A 52 -0.53 -25.17 2.76
CA VAL A 52 -1.33 -25.18 1.52
C VAL A 52 -0.60 -26.00 0.46
N ALA A 53 -1.04 -27.23 0.22
CA ALA A 53 -0.41 -28.13 -0.75
C ALA A 53 -1.04 -28.07 -2.15
N ARG A 54 -2.17 -27.40 -2.30
CA ARG A 54 -2.92 -27.33 -3.56
C ARG A 54 -2.47 -26.14 -4.41
N GLN A 55 -2.53 -26.32 -5.72
CA GLN A 55 -2.42 -25.20 -6.65
C GLN A 55 -3.64 -24.28 -6.50
N LEU A 56 -3.38 -22.99 -6.56
CA LEU A 56 -4.38 -21.93 -6.44
C LEU A 56 -4.46 -21.14 -7.75
N ASP A 57 -5.68 -20.93 -8.23
CA ASP A 57 -5.92 -20.08 -9.40
C ASP A 57 -6.01 -18.61 -8.98
N PHE A 58 -6.46 -18.35 -7.75
CA PHE A 58 -6.63 -17.01 -7.22
C PHE A 58 -6.33 -16.94 -5.72
N ALA A 59 -5.63 -15.89 -5.31
CA ALA A 59 -5.47 -15.51 -3.90
C ALA A 59 -5.49 -13.99 -3.74
N ALA A 60 -6.00 -13.54 -2.58
CA ALA A 60 -5.90 -12.17 -2.13
C ALA A 60 -5.15 -12.15 -0.79
N MET A 61 -4.10 -11.33 -0.69
CA MET A 61 -3.24 -11.26 0.47
C MET A 61 -2.92 -9.79 0.81
N VAL A 62 -2.49 -9.54 2.05
CA VAL A 62 -1.93 -8.24 2.43
C VAL A 62 -0.40 -8.24 2.23
N PRO A 63 0.24 -7.05 2.08
CA PRO A 63 1.69 -6.96 1.84
C PRO A 63 2.53 -7.73 2.86
N MET A 64 2.15 -7.67 4.15
CA MET A 64 2.85 -8.38 5.23
C MET A 64 2.81 -9.92 5.04
N GLN A 65 1.67 -10.48 4.64
CA GLN A 65 1.55 -11.92 4.38
C GLN A 65 2.46 -12.36 3.23
N VAL A 66 2.48 -11.58 2.15
CA VAL A 66 3.36 -11.86 1.01
C VAL A 66 4.82 -11.76 1.42
N TRP A 67 5.20 -10.69 2.14
CA TRP A 67 6.55 -10.50 2.64
C TRP A 67 7.01 -11.68 3.51
N ASN A 68 6.19 -12.11 4.46
CA ASN A 68 6.52 -13.24 5.34
C ASN A 68 6.66 -14.55 4.56
N SER A 69 5.76 -14.79 3.60
CA SER A 69 5.83 -16.00 2.76
C SER A 69 7.05 -15.99 1.84
N LEU A 70 7.55 -14.83 1.41
CA LEU A 70 8.79 -14.71 0.64
C LEU A 70 10.05 -15.14 1.42
N GLN A 71 10.01 -15.08 2.76
CA GLN A 71 11.16 -15.49 3.62
C GLN A 71 11.29 -17.00 3.77
N VAL A 72 10.33 -17.80 3.28
CA VAL A 72 10.30 -19.24 3.39
C VAL A 72 10.29 -19.86 1.99
N ALA A 73 11.31 -20.63 1.64
CA ALA A 73 11.52 -21.14 0.28
C ALA A 73 10.28 -21.85 -0.30
N GLU A 74 9.67 -22.76 0.47
CA GLU A 74 8.48 -23.48 0.03
C GLU A 74 7.26 -22.58 -0.20
N GLU A 75 7.06 -21.55 0.63
CA GLU A 75 5.95 -20.61 0.47
C GLU A 75 6.23 -19.64 -0.68
N ARG A 76 7.49 -19.26 -0.90
CA ARG A 76 7.92 -18.48 -2.06
C ARG A 76 7.59 -19.21 -3.37
N GLU A 77 7.90 -20.50 -3.45
CA GLU A 77 7.55 -21.34 -4.60
C GLU A 77 6.03 -21.39 -4.80
N ARG A 78 5.26 -21.55 -3.73
CA ARG A 78 3.79 -21.53 -3.80
C ARG A 78 3.26 -20.18 -4.28
N LEU A 79 3.79 -19.06 -3.79
CA LEU A 79 3.43 -17.72 -4.30
C LEU A 79 3.61 -17.62 -5.81
N MET A 80 4.70 -18.19 -6.34
CA MET A 80 5.04 -18.16 -7.78
C MET A 80 4.12 -19.03 -8.63
N THR A 81 3.37 -19.96 -8.04
CA THR A 81 2.43 -20.85 -8.74
C THR A 81 0.97 -20.40 -8.67
N ILE A 82 0.62 -19.39 -7.86
CA ILE A 82 -0.73 -18.84 -7.81
C ILE A 82 -1.07 -18.15 -9.14
N GLY A 83 -2.11 -18.59 -9.83
CA GLY A 83 -2.50 -18.07 -11.14
C GLY A 83 -2.65 -16.54 -11.16
N ASN A 84 -3.44 -16.00 -10.24
CA ASN A 84 -3.60 -14.56 -9.98
C ASN A 84 -3.46 -14.27 -8.49
N LEU A 85 -2.47 -13.50 -8.12
CA LEU A 85 -2.29 -12.99 -6.76
C LEU A 85 -2.61 -11.49 -6.73
N ILE A 86 -3.64 -11.08 -6.00
CA ILE A 86 -3.89 -9.67 -5.72
C ILE A 86 -3.39 -9.30 -4.32
N ILE A 87 -2.72 -8.17 -4.21
CA ILE A 87 -2.16 -7.66 -2.96
C ILE A 87 -2.83 -6.33 -2.65
N GLY A 88 -3.47 -6.24 -1.50
CA GLY A 88 -4.23 -5.06 -1.10
C GLY A 88 -4.20 -4.79 0.39
N GLY A 89 -4.95 -3.78 0.83
CA GLY A 89 -5.02 -3.38 2.23
C GLY A 89 -3.85 -2.52 2.72
N GLY A 90 -2.80 -2.34 1.92
CA GLY A 90 -1.64 -1.50 2.22
C GLY A 90 -0.87 -1.12 0.97
N ALA A 91 0.00 -0.12 1.08
CA ALA A 91 0.92 0.23 0.01
C ALA A 91 1.97 -0.88 -0.19
N ILE A 92 2.32 -1.14 -1.45
CA ILE A 92 3.45 -2.00 -1.81
C ILE A 92 4.68 -1.11 -1.86
N ASP A 93 5.64 -1.36 -1.01
CA ASP A 93 6.92 -0.66 -1.06
C ASP A 93 7.79 -1.14 -2.22
N ASP A 94 8.80 -0.33 -2.56
CA ASP A 94 9.68 -0.58 -3.71
C ASP A 94 10.45 -1.90 -3.58
N ARG A 95 10.81 -2.32 -2.35
CA ARG A 95 11.52 -3.56 -2.08
C ARG A 95 10.64 -4.78 -2.40
N LEU A 96 9.39 -4.77 -1.90
CA LEU A 96 8.44 -5.83 -2.19
C LEU A 96 8.07 -5.86 -3.68
N ALA A 97 7.88 -4.69 -4.30
CA ALA A 97 7.62 -4.59 -5.73
C ALA A 97 8.77 -5.17 -6.57
N HIS A 98 10.02 -4.88 -6.19
CA HIS A 98 11.21 -5.41 -6.84
C HIS A 98 11.31 -6.94 -6.73
N GLU A 99 11.06 -7.51 -5.54
CA GLU A 99 11.03 -8.95 -5.33
C GLU A 99 9.97 -9.64 -6.21
N LEU A 100 8.79 -9.02 -6.36
CA LEU A 100 7.69 -9.58 -7.14
C LEU A 100 7.85 -9.39 -8.66
N ALA A 101 8.68 -8.45 -9.10
CA ALA A 101 8.85 -8.13 -10.53
C ALA A 101 9.30 -9.35 -11.36
N GLY A 102 10.15 -10.21 -10.78
CA GLY A 102 10.64 -11.44 -11.41
C GLY A 102 9.69 -12.64 -11.35
N PHE A 103 8.50 -12.50 -10.78
CA PHE A 103 7.57 -13.62 -10.64
C PHE A 103 6.96 -14.01 -11.98
N PRO A 104 6.83 -15.32 -12.28
CA PRO A 104 6.29 -15.80 -13.56
C PRO A 104 4.78 -15.65 -13.66
N ASN A 105 4.09 -15.66 -12.53
CA ASN A 105 2.64 -15.58 -12.45
C ASN A 105 2.12 -14.13 -12.44
N ARG A 106 0.80 -13.97 -12.42
CA ARG A 106 0.15 -12.67 -12.43
C ARG A 106 -0.02 -12.11 -11.03
N VAL A 107 0.86 -11.17 -10.64
CA VAL A 107 0.79 -10.47 -9.35
C VAL A 107 0.33 -9.03 -9.56
N TRP A 108 -0.64 -8.59 -8.78
CA TRP A 108 -1.30 -7.30 -8.89
C TRP A 108 -1.34 -6.57 -7.55
N SER A 109 -1.08 -5.27 -7.56
CA SER A 109 -1.46 -4.38 -6.46
C SER A 109 -2.85 -3.84 -6.72
N THR A 110 -3.67 -3.73 -5.66
CA THR A 110 -5.03 -3.20 -5.74
C THR A 110 -5.09 -1.78 -5.17
N TYR A 111 -5.92 -0.94 -5.78
CA TYR A 111 -6.29 0.36 -5.23
C TYR A 111 -7.80 0.40 -5.01
N GLY A 112 -8.20 0.80 -3.80
CA GLY A 112 -9.58 0.94 -3.38
C GLY A 112 -9.67 1.25 -1.89
N MET A 113 -10.88 1.46 -1.42
CA MET A 113 -11.18 1.85 -0.04
C MET A 113 -12.52 1.25 0.40
N THR A 114 -12.89 1.46 1.65
CA THR A 114 -14.15 0.94 2.21
C THR A 114 -15.35 1.50 1.48
N GLU A 115 -15.30 2.77 1.10
CA GLU A 115 -16.35 3.52 0.40
C GLU A 115 -16.61 2.96 -1.01
N THR A 116 -15.65 2.27 -1.60
CA THR A 116 -15.79 1.58 -2.89
C THR A 116 -16.02 0.07 -2.74
N LEU A 117 -16.39 -0.40 -1.55
CA LEU A 117 -16.59 -1.82 -1.16
C LEU A 117 -15.33 -2.68 -1.34
N SER A 118 -14.55 -2.44 -2.37
CA SER A 118 -13.34 -3.18 -2.73
C SER A 118 -12.46 -2.30 -3.61
N HIS A 119 -11.47 -2.92 -4.25
CA HIS A 119 -10.63 -2.20 -5.20
C HIS A 119 -11.39 -1.81 -6.47
N ILE A 120 -11.04 -0.66 -7.01
CA ILE A 120 -11.56 -0.10 -8.26
C ILE A 120 -10.51 -0.06 -9.36
N ALA A 121 -9.26 -0.36 -9.02
CA ALA A 121 -8.17 -0.40 -9.98
C ALA A 121 -7.09 -1.43 -9.58
N LEU A 122 -6.34 -1.87 -10.56
CA LEU A 122 -5.25 -2.83 -10.42
C LEU A 122 -4.00 -2.35 -11.17
N ARG A 123 -2.81 -2.57 -10.59
CA ARG A 123 -1.55 -2.42 -11.31
C ARG A 123 -0.77 -3.73 -11.29
N ARG A 124 -0.14 -4.06 -12.41
CA ARG A 124 0.71 -5.24 -12.53
C ARG A 124 2.02 -5.02 -11.79
N LEU A 125 2.41 -6.00 -10.95
CA LEU A 125 3.69 -5.99 -10.23
C LEU A 125 4.73 -6.91 -10.86
N SER A 126 4.32 -7.92 -11.62
CA SER A 126 5.18 -9.00 -12.11
C SER A 126 5.27 -9.09 -13.63
N GLY A 127 6.42 -9.58 -14.12
CA GLY A 127 6.67 -9.84 -15.53
C GLY A 127 6.77 -8.59 -16.42
N PRO A 128 6.72 -8.75 -17.76
CA PRO A 128 6.91 -7.63 -18.70
C PRO A 128 5.87 -6.53 -18.62
N GLY A 129 4.71 -6.81 -18.00
CA GLY A 129 3.64 -5.83 -17.77
C GLY A 129 3.75 -5.08 -16.45
N ALA A 130 4.81 -5.27 -15.67
CA ALA A 130 5.01 -4.56 -14.41
C ALA A 130 5.04 -3.04 -14.63
N THR A 131 4.30 -2.31 -13.79
CA THR A 131 4.10 -0.86 -13.95
C THR A 131 3.82 -0.20 -12.61
N GLU A 132 4.07 1.10 -12.50
CA GLU A 132 3.63 1.92 -11.38
C GLU A 132 2.19 2.44 -11.54
N TRP A 133 1.61 2.29 -12.73
CA TRP A 133 0.31 2.83 -13.08
C TRP A 133 -0.80 1.85 -12.80
N TYR A 134 -1.81 2.30 -12.08
CA TYR A 134 -3.06 1.57 -11.87
C TYR A 134 -3.97 1.73 -13.09
N THR A 135 -4.55 0.64 -13.52
CA THR A 135 -5.59 0.60 -14.54
C THR A 135 -6.95 0.51 -13.83
N PRO A 136 -7.87 1.49 -14.04
CA PRO A 136 -9.21 1.40 -13.47
C PRO A 136 -9.98 0.21 -14.05
N LEU A 137 -10.84 -0.38 -13.22
CA LEU A 137 -11.74 -1.43 -13.67
C LEU A 137 -12.83 -0.86 -14.61
N PRO A 138 -13.41 -1.68 -15.50
CA PRO A 138 -14.48 -1.22 -16.37
C PRO A 138 -15.64 -0.57 -15.61
N GLY A 139 -16.11 0.59 -16.10
CA GLY A 139 -17.19 1.36 -15.47
C GLY A 139 -16.74 2.29 -14.33
N VAL A 140 -15.43 2.40 -14.07
CA VAL A 140 -14.86 3.35 -13.13
C VAL A 140 -14.35 4.59 -13.88
N GLY A 141 -14.96 5.74 -13.61
CA GLY A 141 -14.50 7.05 -14.06
C GLY A 141 -13.57 7.68 -13.03
N LEU A 142 -12.50 8.34 -13.50
CA LEU A 142 -11.54 9.01 -12.63
C LEU A 142 -11.30 10.45 -13.12
N SER A 143 -11.07 11.33 -12.17
CA SER A 143 -10.64 12.72 -12.43
C SER A 143 -9.82 13.23 -11.24
N LEU A 144 -9.23 14.43 -11.37
CA LEU A 144 -8.50 15.08 -10.29
C LEU A 144 -9.21 16.36 -9.86
N THR A 145 -9.10 16.69 -8.58
CA THR A 145 -9.42 18.03 -8.06
C THR A 145 -8.32 19.04 -8.46
N ALA A 146 -8.54 20.33 -8.21
CA ALA A 146 -7.52 21.37 -8.38
C ALA A 146 -6.25 21.10 -7.53
N ASP A 147 -6.38 20.40 -6.40
CA ASP A 147 -5.27 19.99 -5.51
C ASP A 147 -4.68 18.64 -5.90
N SER A 148 -4.98 18.11 -7.09
CA SER A 148 -4.55 16.81 -7.59
C SER A 148 -5.03 15.62 -6.75
N CYS A 149 -6.08 15.77 -5.94
CA CYS A 149 -6.69 14.63 -5.25
C CYS A 149 -7.55 13.82 -6.22
N LEU A 150 -7.44 12.49 -6.13
CA LEU A 150 -8.21 11.58 -6.98
C LEU A 150 -9.71 11.67 -6.66
N VAL A 151 -10.51 11.77 -7.71
CA VAL A 151 -11.98 11.72 -7.65
C VAL A 151 -12.42 10.46 -8.36
N ILE A 152 -13.22 9.65 -7.69
CA ILE A 152 -13.73 8.36 -8.17
C ILE A 152 -15.22 8.52 -8.51
N ASP A 153 -15.59 8.08 -9.69
CA ASP A 153 -16.98 7.91 -10.15
C ASP A 153 -17.17 6.42 -10.49
N ALA A 154 -17.78 5.67 -9.59
CA ALA A 154 -17.93 4.22 -9.70
C ALA A 154 -19.36 3.81 -9.29
N PRO A 155 -20.38 4.11 -10.09
CA PRO A 155 -21.79 3.97 -9.71
C PRO A 155 -22.23 2.53 -9.38
N ALA A 156 -21.46 1.53 -9.79
CA ALA A 156 -21.72 0.14 -9.41
C ALA A 156 -21.40 -0.18 -7.93
N VAL A 157 -20.64 0.67 -7.23
CA VAL A 157 -20.14 0.42 -5.86
C VAL A 157 -20.28 1.61 -4.93
N HIS A 158 -20.50 2.82 -5.45
CA HIS A 158 -20.67 4.03 -4.66
C HIS A 158 -21.61 5.02 -5.36
N ASP A 159 -22.57 5.56 -4.63
CA ASP A 159 -23.48 6.58 -5.15
C ASP A 159 -22.80 7.94 -5.23
N GLY A 160 -22.77 8.53 -6.42
CA GLY A 160 -22.16 9.82 -6.67
C GLY A 160 -20.63 9.80 -6.76
N ARG A 161 -20.03 10.99 -6.79
CA ARG A 161 -18.58 11.16 -6.93
C ARG A 161 -17.91 11.18 -5.56
N LEU A 162 -16.91 10.31 -5.39
CA LEU A 162 -16.12 10.22 -4.18
C LEU A 162 -14.83 11.01 -4.33
N VAL A 163 -14.68 12.10 -3.59
CA VAL A 163 -13.43 12.88 -3.53
C VAL A 163 -12.54 12.28 -2.45
N THR A 164 -11.35 11.80 -2.85
CA THR A 164 -10.39 11.21 -1.92
C THR A 164 -9.40 12.24 -1.39
N ASN A 165 -8.62 11.86 -0.38
CA ASN A 165 -7.42 12.60 0.05
C ASN A 165 -6.13 12.04 -0.58
N ASP A 166 -6.24 11.16 -1.56
CA ASP A 166 -5.08 10.57 -2.24
C ASP A 166 -4.65 11.48 -3.39
N ILE A 167 -3.44 12.03 -3.31
CA ILE A 167 -2.83 12.83 -4.38
C ILE A 167 -2.38 11.86 -5.47
N ALA A 168 -2.78 12.14 -6.70
CA ALA A 168 -2.53 11.26 -7.83
C ALA A 168 -2.02 12.04 -9.06
N GLU A 169 -1.35 11.31 -9.93
CA GLU A 169 -1.02 11.71 -11.30
C GLU A 169 -1.83 10.83 -12.25
N MET A 170 -2.40 11.44 -13.29
CA MET A 170 -3.16 10.71 -14.32
C MET A 170 -2.43 10.73 -15.65
N ALA A 171 -2.34 9.58 -16.30
CA ALA A 171 -1.86 9.44 -17.66
C ALA A 171 -2.98 9.77 -18.67
N PRO A 172 -2.64 10.16 -19.91
CA PRO A 172 -3.63 10.46 -20.95
C PRO A 172 -4.57 9.29 -21.31
N ASP A 173 -4.16 8.06 -21.03
CA ASP A 173 -4.95 6.84 -21.26
C ASP A 173 -5.88 6.47 -20.09
N GLY A 174 -5.97 7.32 -19.07
CA GLY A 174 -6.83 7.14 -17.91
C GLY A 174 -6.22 6.29 -16.79
N ARG A 175 -4.99 5.77 -16.95
CA ARG A 175 -4.24 5.16 -15.86
C ARG A 175 -3.80 6.23 -14.87
N PHE A 176 -3.55 5.83 -13.64
CA PHE A 176 -3.11 6.76 -12.59
C PHE A 176 -2.08 6.12 -11.66
N LYS A 177 -1.33 6.94 -10.95
CA LYS A 177 -0.50 6.51 -9.82
C LYS A 177 -0.76 7.38 -8.61
N ILE A 178 -0.65 6.81 -7.42
CA ILE A 178 -0.78 7.52 -6.16
C ILE A 178 0.59 8.03 -5.74
N LEU A 179 0.67 9.33 -5.48
CA LEU A 179 1.89 10.01 -5.03
C LEU A 179 1.96 10.10 -3.51
N GLY A 180 0.81 10.08 -2.83
CA GLY A 180 0.69 10.14 -1.38
C GLY A 180 -0.66 10.67 -0.95
N ARG A 181 -0.77 11.16 0.29
CA ARG A 181 -2.02 11.70 0.83
C ARG A 181 -1.91 13.18 1.13
N LYS A 182 -2.99 13.94 0.88
CA LYS A 182 -3.10 15.36 1.19
C LYS A 182 -2.86 15.63 2.67
N ASP A 183 -3.33 14.76 3.55
CA ASP A 183 -3.15 14.85 5.00
C ASP A 183 -1.68 14.77 5.44
N ASN A 184 -0.83 14.14 4.63
CA ASN A 184 0.58 13.90 4.91
C ASN A 184 1.52 14.92 4.22
N VAL A 185 0.96 15.92 3.54
CA VAL A 185 1.74 17.05 3.02
C VAL A 185 2.24 17.89 4.18
N ILE A 186 3.52 18.20 4.19
CA ILE A 186 4.21 19.05 5.17
C ILE A 186 4.45 20.40 4.52
N CYS A 187 3.83 21.46 5.06
CA CYS A 187 3.97 22.82 4.54
C CYS A 187 5.10 23.55 5.26
N SER A 188 6.32 23.41 4.78
CA SER A 188 7.53 23.96 5.42
C SER A 188 8.09 25.15 4.66
N GLY A 189 7.97 26.35 5.23
CA GLY A 189 8.51 27.57 4.63
C GLY A 189 7.97 27.88 3.22
N GLY A 190 6.72 27.56 2.97
CA GLY A 190 6.06 27.73 1.67
C GLY A 190 6.25 26.56 0.68
N LEU A 191 7.06 25.58 1.02
CA LEU A 191 7.22 24.36 0.23
C LEU A 191 6.22 23.28 0.69
N LYS A 192 5.59 22.60 -0.25
CA LYS A 192 4.77 21.42 -0.01
C LYS A 192 5.64 20.17 -0.18
N ILE A 193 5.90 19.46 0.91
CA ILE A 193 6.75 18.27 0.95
C ILE A 193 5.85 17.07 1.22
N GLN A 194 5.86 16.08 0.32
CA GLN A 194 5.10 14.86 0.47
C GLN A 194 5.88 13.88 1.37
N ALA A 195 5.32 13.53 2.54
CA ALA A 195 5.99 12.66 3.50
C ALA A 195 6.34 11.29 2.90
N GLU A 196 5.43 10.71 2.11
CA GLU A 196 5.63 9.42 1.44
C GLU A 196 6.79 9.44 0.44
N GLU A 197 7.00 10.56 -0.24
CA GLU A 197 8.11 10.70 -1.18
C GLU A 197 9.46 10.77 -0.45
N VAL A 198 9.51 11.49 0.68
CA VAL A 198 10.71 11.50 1.54
C VAL A 198 11.00 10.10 2.07
N GLU A 199 9.97 9.38 2.55
CA GLU A 199 10.10 8.00 3.01
C GLU A 199 10.59 7.08 1.89
N ARG A 200 10.07 7.21 0.68
CA ARG A 200 10.48 6.42 -0.49
C ARG A 200 11.98 6.56 -0.76
N LEU A 201 12.50 7.78 -0.76
CA LEU A 201 13.92 8.04 -0.95
C LEU A 201 14.80 7.43 0.16
N LEU A 202 14.32 7.43 1.40
CA LEU A 202 15.09 6.94 2.54
C LEU A 202 15.08 5.42 2.71
N ARG A 203 14.04 4.72 2.23
CA ARG A 203 13.85 3.25 2.43
C ARG A 203 15.01 2.41 1.93
N ALA A 204 15.69 2.82 0.87
CA ALA A 204 16.86 2.12 0.35
C ALA A 204 18.10 2.25 1.27
N HIS A 205 18.10 3.19 2.19
CA HIS A 205 19.26 3.60 2.97
C HIS A 205 19.09 3.43 4.49
N LEU A 206 17.84 3.44 4.99
CA LEU A 206 17.49 3.17 6.39
C LEU A 206 16.89 1.76 6.49
N ARG A 207 17.47 0.91 7.31
CA ARG A 207 17.03 -0.49 7.49
C ARG A 207 15.97 -0.63 8.56
N GLU A 208 16.12 0.12 9.65
CA GLU A 208 15.21 0.10 10.77
C GLU A 208 13.92 0.88 10.45
N PRO A 209 12.81 0.55 11.10
CA PRO A 209 11.54 1.25 10.89
C PRO A 209 11.65 2.73 11.17
N PHE A 210 10.98 3.52 10.33
CA PHE A 210 10.89 4.97 10.48
C PHE A 210 9.60 5.52 9.86
N ILE A 211 9.24 6.74 10.27
CA ILE A 211 8.14 7.52 9.71
C ILE A 211 8.61 8.96 9.52
N ILE A 212 8.30 9.54 8.37
CA ILE A 212 8.35 10.99 8.17
C ILE A 212 7.02 11.57 8.64
N THR A 213 7.12 12.53 9.56
CA THR A 213 5.98 13.26 10.12
C THR A 213 6.30 14.75 10.22
N LYS A 214 5.43 15.50 10.85
CA LYS A 214 5.54 16.95 10.96
C LYS A 214 5.41 17.44 12.40
N ARG A 215 6.00 18.59 12.66
CA ARG A 215 5.84 19.35 13.90
C ARG A 215 5.61 20.79 13.56
N ARG A 216 4.81 21.48 14.36
CA ARG A 216 4.62 22.94 14.26
C ARG A 216 5.92 23.67 14.54
N ASP A 217 6.19 24.73 13.78
CA ASP A 217 7.36 25.57 13.89
C ASP A 217 6.97 27.04 13.66
N GLU A 218 7.41 27.92 14.55
CA GLU A 218 7.03 29.35 14.51
C GLU A 218 7.52 30.06 13.24
N LYS A 219 8.67 29.65 12.71
CA LYS A 219 9.30 30.29 11.54
C LYS A 219 8.83 29.70 10.23
N PHE A 220 8.62 28.39 10.18
CA PHE A 220 8.36 27.65 8.93
C PHE A 220 6.91 27.15 8.79
N GLY A 221 6.06 27.38 9.82
CA GLY A 221 4.72 26.82 9.92
C GLY A 221 4.75 25.35 10.34
N GLU A 222 5.28 24.50 9.49
CA GLU A 222 5.55 23.10 9.80
C GLU A 222 7.02 22.76 9.44
N VAL A 223 7.59 21.76 10.09
CA VAL A 223 8.89 21.20 9.75
C VAL A 223 8.83 19.69 9.62
N VAL A 224 9.64 19.16 8.72
CA VAL A 224 9.82 17.72 8.54
C VAL A 224 10.51 17.15 9.78
N VAL A 225 9.98 16.07 10.31
CA VAL A 225 10.54 15.30 11.43
C VAL A 225 10.68 13.85 11.04
N LEU A 226 11.85 13.27 11.31
CA LEU A 226 12.07 11.83 11.23
C LEU A 226 11.84 11.23 12.63
N LEU A 227 10.86 10.32 12.75
CA LEU A 227 10.71 9.41 13.89
C LEU A 227 11.27 8.05 13.49
N THR A 228 12.22 7.49 14.25
CA THR A 228 12.97 6.30 13.86
C THR A 228 13.30 5.39 15.03
N GLU A 229 13.40 4.08 14.75
CA GLU A 229 13.96 3.08 15.66
C GLU A 229 15.50 2.98 15.56
N SER A 230 16.10 3.63 14.54
CA SER A 230 17.57 3.71 14.39
C SER A 230 18.19 4.71 15.36
N ASP A 231 19.52 4.63 15.47
CA ASP A 231 20.33 5.71 16.04
C ASP A 231 20.09 7.03 15.28
N VAL A 232 19.84 8.10 16.04
CA VAL A 232 19.44 9.41 15.49
C VAL A 232 20.55 10.04 14.65
N ASP A 233 21.80 9.91 15.06
CA ASP A 233 22.91 10.54 14.35
C ASP A 233 23.20 9.80 13.04
N ALA A 234 23.17 8.47 13.07
CA ALA A 234 23.27 7.65 11.86
C ALA A 234 22.12 7.95 10.86
N ALA A 235 20.89 8.10 11.35
CA ALA A 235 19.75 8.44 10.51
C ALA A 235 19.88 9.86 9.92
N ARG A 236 20.42 10.83 10.69
CA ARG A 236 20.69 12.19 10.23
C ARG A 236 21.70 12.20 9.08
N ASP A 237 22.81 11.46 9.21
CA ASP A 237 23.84 11.37 8.19
C ASP A 237 23.27 10.80 6.87
N VAL A 238 22.40 9.80 6.97
CA VAL A 238 21.69 9.27 5.81
C VAL A 238 20.80 10.33 5.16
N CYS A 239 19.98 11.02 5.95
CA CYS A 239 19.08 12.07 5.44
C CYS A 239 19.84 13.20 4.74
N GLN A 240 20.97 13.65 5.32
CA GLN A 240 21.80 14.70 4.73
C GLN A 240 22.41 14.30 3.38
N ARG A 241 22.77 13.04 3.23
CA ARG A 241 23.38 12.50 2.01
C ARG A 241 22.34 12.22 0.91
N VAL A 242 21.15 11.78 1.27
CA VAL A 242 20.14 11.25 0.34
C VAL A 242 19.11 12.30 -0.07
N LEU A 243 18.69 13.14 0.88
CA LEU A 243 17.56 14.05 0.65
C LEU A 243 18.01 15.42 0.11
N PRO A 244 17.23 16.03 -0.78
CA PRO A 244 17.40 17.42 -1.15
C PRO A 244 17.40 18.33 0.10
N LYS A 245 18.21 19.39 0.10
CA LYS A 245 18.41 20.28 1.25
C LYS A 245 17.13 20.71 1.98
N TYR A 246 16.09 21.04 1.22
CA TYR A 246 14.83 21.55 1.78
C TYR A 246 13.85 20.45 2.23
N TRP A 247 14.16 19.19 1.96
CA TRP A 247 13.38 18.02 2.39
C TRP A 247 13.97 17.34 3.62
N GLN A 248 15.18 17.75 4.01
CA GLN A 248 15.87 17.19 5.16
C GLN A 248 15.10 17.49 6.44
N PRO A 249 14.91 16.48 7.32
CA PRO A 249 14.28 16.68 8.62
C PRO A 249 15.02 17.74 9.43
N ARG A 250 14.27 18.63 10.08
CA ARG A 250 14.79 19.61 11.02
C ARG A 250 14.83 19.09 12.45
N ALA A 251 14.13 17.98 12.70
CA ALA A 251 14.20 17.28 13.97
C ALA A 251 14.22 15.76 13.71
N TYR A 252 14.91 15.07 14.59
CA TYR A 252 15.08 13.62 14.59
C TYR A 252 14.70 13.12 15.97
N VAL A 253 13.80 12.17 16.04
CA VAL A 253 13.26 11.64 17.30
C VAL A 253 13.43 10.13 17.29
N HIS A 254 14.05 9.59 18.36
CA HIS A 254 14.15 8.16 18.57
C HIS A 254 12.88 7.64 19.22
N THR A 255 12.49 6.43 18.86
CA THR A 255 11.44 5.65 19.53
C THR A 255 11.82 4.17 19.55
N ASP A 256 11.47 3.47 20.61
CA ASP A 256 11.69 2.02 20.69
C ASP A 256 10.84 1.26 19.67
N ARG A 257 9.70 1.84 19.26
CA ARG A 257 8.80 1.22 18.28
C ARG A 257 8.00 2.26 17.52
N ILE A 258 7.98 2.12 16.20
CA ILE A 258 7.12 2.92 15.33
C ILE A 258 5.64 2.55 15.57
N PRO A 259 4.75 3.53 15.80
CA PRO A 259 3.35 3.27 16.03
C PRO A 259 2.66 2.73 14.77
N LEU A 260 1.92 1.62 14.92
CA LEU A 260 1.14 0.99 13.86
C LEU A 260 -0.34 0.96 14.21
N THR A 261 -1.18 1.01 13.19
CA THR A 261 -2.63 0.74 13.32
C THR A 261 -2.86 -0.75 13.56
N GLU A 262 -4.08 -1.13 13.94
CA GLU A 262 -4.50 -2.54 14.08
C GLU A 262 -4.27 -3.37 12.79
N THR A 263 -4.30 -2.71 11.64
CA THR A 263 -4.05 -3.34 10.33
C THR A 263 -2.58 -3.33 9.92
N GLY A 264 -1.65 -2.94 10.83
CA GLY A 264 -0.21 -2.92 10.58
C GLY A 264 0.29 -1.76 9.71
N LYS A 265 -0.53 -0.74 9.46
CA LYS A 265 -0.11 0.48 8.74
C LYS A 265 0.51 1.49 9.71
N PRO A 266 1.42 2.38 9.25
CA PRO A 266 1.95 3.47 10.06
C PRO A 266 0.82 4.34 10.65
N ALA A 267 0.77 4.47 11.98
CA ALA A 267 -0.21 5.28 12.68
C ALA A 267 0.25 6.76 12.72
N ARG A 268 0.14 7.47 11.57
CA ARG A 268 0.72 8.81 11.37
C ARG A 268 0.26 9.86 12.36
N LYS A 269 -1.03 9.85 12.76
CA LYS A 269 -1.51 10.78 13.80
C LYS A 269 -0.84 10.56 15.15
N GLN A 270 -0.59 9.30 15.51
CA GLN A 270 0.12 8.96 16.74
C GLN A 270 1.59 9.39 16.64
N ALA A 271 2.26 9.11 15.51
CA ALA A 271 3.62 9.57 15.26
C ALA A 271 3.74 11.11 15.32
N GLU A 272 2.77 11.84 14.75
CA GLU A 272 2.72 13.30 14.84
C GLU A 272 2.60 13.77 16.30
N THR A 273 1.73 13.13 17.10
CA THR A 273 1.59 13.45 18.53
C THR A 273 2.89 13.21 19.31
N MET A 274 3.60 12.12 19.03
CA MET A 274 4.86 11.77 19.70
C MET A 274 5.95 12.83 19.46
N VAL A 275 5.99 13.45 18.28
CA VAL A 275 7.03 14.42 17.94
C VAL A 275 6.68 15.87 18.28
N GLN A 276 5.41 16.19 18.62
CA GLN A 276 5.02 17.53 19.09
C GLN A 276 5.65 17.86 20.45
N ASN A 277 5.70 16.86 21.35
CA ASN A 277 6.29 16.97 22.69
C ASN A 277 7.33 15.84 22.83
N PRO A 278 8.53 15.95 22.28
CA PRO A 278 9.54 14.94 22.53
C PRO A 278 9.79 14.90 24.04
N SER A 279 9.54 13.75 24.66
CA SER A 279 9.88 13.53 26.07
C SER A 279 11.35 13.92 26.26
N ARG A 280 11.60 14.78 27.26
CA ARG A 280 12.94 15.28 27.62
C ARG A 280 13.83 14.15 28.09
#